data_0a4be026e23a16c0f33b12337d77502f
#
_entry.id   0a4be026e23a16c0f33b12337d77502f
#
_cell.length_a   1.000
_cell.length_b   1.000
_cell.length_c   1.000
_cell.angle_alpha   90.00
_cell.angle_beta   90.00
_cell.angle_gamma   90.00
#
_symmetry.space_group_name_H-M   'P 1'
#
loop_
_entity.id
_entity.type
_entity.pdbx_description
1 polymer ?
#
loop_
_entity_poly.entity_id
_entity_poly.type
_entity_poly.pdbx_seq_one_letter_code
_entity_poly.pdbx_strand_id
1 'polypeptide(L)'
;MPRRRRTWAAALATALAASVLSLAGAGQASAADVNNTKNAGYESGLSNWTCSAGSGAAVASPVHGGASALKATPAGQDNARCSQTVAVKPNSTYTLSAWVQGGYAYLGASGTGTTDVSTWTPDSSSWKQLTTSFTTGSSTTSVTVYTHGWYGQAAYFADDVSVFGPDGGGGGDPDPVVPSTPAGLNVASTSSSSVSLAWNTVSGATGYNVYRAGTKVLAVTGTSATVTGLAASTSYSFQVTATNAAGESVKSTAVTGTTKANSGGGTALPKHAVTGYWQNFNNGAAVQKISDVQSQYDIIAVAFADATTTPGAVAFNLDSAGLGGYTVDQFKADVRAKQAAGKKVIISIGGERGTIAVNDSASATNFANSVYSLMQTYGFDGVDIDLENGINATYMTQALRSLSSKAGSSLIITMAPQTIDMQSTSNGYFQTALNIKDILTVVNMQYYNSGSMLGCDGKVYSQGSVDFLTALACIQLEGGLAPSQVGLGLPASTRGAGSGYVSPSIVNNALDCLTKATNCGSFKPSRTYPDLRGAMTWSTNWDATAGNAWSNAVGPHVHGLP
;
A
#
# COMPACT_ATOMS: atom_id res chain seq x y z
N MET A 1 45.36 58.73 -15.04
CA MET A 1 46.82 58.68 -14.75
C MET A 1 47.09 57.46 -13.89
N PRO A 2 48.28 56.87 -13.99
CA PRO A 2 48.59 55.84 -15.02
C PRO A 2 48.99 54.48 -14.41
N ARG A 3 48.88 53.44 -15.26
CA ARG A 3 49.83 52.36 -15.56
C ARG A 3 50.59 51.65 -14.42
N ARG A 4 50.55 50.28 -14.36
CA ARG A 4 51.63 49.47 -14.97
C ARG A 4 51.25 47.98 -15.00
N ARG A 5 51.43 47.40 -16.18
CA ARG A 5 51.58 45.96 -16.46
C ARG A 5 52.89 45.44 -15.85
N ARG A 6 52.96 44.13 -15.55
CA ARG A 6 54.15 43.32 -15.86
C ARG A 6 53.77 41.83 -15.94
N THR A 7 53.99 41.32 -17.13
CA THR A 7 54.19 39.94 -17.57
C THR A 7 55.51 39.38 -17.08
N TRP A 8 55.63 38.06 -17.03
CA TRP A 8 56.79 37.17 -17.27
C TRP A 8 56.44 35.83 -16.68
N ALA A 9 56.61 34.62 -17.20
CA ALA A 9 57.15 34.04 -18.39
C ALA A 9 57.34 32.53 -18.02
N ALA A 10 57.10 31.67 -18.95
CA ALA A 10 57.20 30.22 -18.86
C ALA A 10 58.62 29.71 -18.61
N ALA A 11 58.74 28.57 -17.94
CA ALA A 11 59.93 27.73 -18.00
C ALA A 11 59.52 26.26 -18.13
N LEU A 12 59.74 25.69 -19.34
CA LEU A 12 59.80 24.25 -19.60
C LEU A 12 61.05 23.67 -18.90
N ALA A 13 60.84 22.55 -18.18
CA ALA A 13 61.96 21.68 -17.82
C ALA A 13 61.64 20.25 -18.26
N THR A 14 62.28 19.84 -19.35
CA THR A 14 62.39 18.45 -19.82
C THR A 14 63.36 17.68 -18.92
N ALA A 15 62.86 16.59 -18.27
CA ALA A 15 63.72 15.60 -17.64
C ALA A 15 63.54 14.25 -18.33
N LEU A 16 64.60 13.76 -18.94
CA LEU A 16 64.78 12.38 -19.40
C LEU A 16 64.67 11.43 -18.19
N ALA A 17 63.77 10.48 -18.26
CA ALA A 17 63.75 9.32 -17.36
C ALA A 17 64.34 8.11 -18.05
N ALA A 18 65.41 7.60 -17.50
CA ALA A 18 66.04 6.35 -17.87
C ALA A 18 65.14 5.18 -17.51
N SER A 19 64.83 4.31 -18.48
CA SER A 19 64.12 3.05 -18.32
C SER A 19 65.00 2.02 -17.59
N VAL A 20 64.73 1.75 -16.34
CA VAL A 20 65.21 0.53 -15.66
C VAL A 20 64.17 -0.57 -15.88
N LEU A 21 64.50 -1.52 -16.71
CA LEU A 21 63.74 -2.76 -16.91
C LEU A 21 63.99 -3.67 -15.69
N SER A 22 63.13 -3.62 -14.66
CA SER A 22 63.08 -4.66 -13.64
C SER A 22 62.18 -5.79 -14.13
N LEU A 23 62.78 -6.94 -14.41
CA LEU A 23 62.05 -8.22 -14.49
C LEU A 23 61.49 -8.51 -13.11
N ALA A 24 60.24 -8.10 -12.88
CA ALA A 24 59.41 -8.66 -11.80
C ALA A 24 58.93 -10.02 -12.29
N GLY A 25 59.38 -11.09 -11.66
CA GLY A 25 58.83 -12.42 -11.88
C GLY A 25 57.31 -12.37 -11.69
N ALA A 26 56.58 -12.90 -12.66
CA ALA A 26 55.15 -13.14 -12.53
C ALA A 26 54.96 -14.12 -11.34
N GLY A 27 54.74 -13.56 -10.15
CA GLY A 27 54.12 -14.31 -9.06
C GLY A 27 52.75 -14.72 -9.57
N GLN A 28 52.51 -16.02 -9.71
CA GLN A 28 51.14 -16.52 -9.94
C GLN A 28 50.29 -15.98 -8.80
N ALA A 29 49.28 -15.20 -9.16
CA ALA A 29 48.25 -14.87 -8.20
C ALA A 29 47.67 -16.19 -7.68
N SER A 30 47.83 -16.48 -6.40
CA SER A 30 47.17 -17.63 -5.76
C SER A 30 45.68 -17.39 -5.98
N ALA A 31 45.00 -18.37 -6.57
CA ALA A 31 43.55 -18.33 -6.64
C ALA A 31 43.01 -18.14 -5.21
N ALA A 32 42.04 -17.27 -5.05
CA ALA A 32 41.39 -17.03 -3.76
C ALA A 32 40.79 -18.38 -3.24
N ASP A 33 40.83 -18.58 -1.93
CA ASP A 33 40.15 -19.69 -1.29
C ASP A 33 38.64 -19.60 -1.52
N VAL A 34 37.99 -20.73 -1.73
CA VAL A 34 36.55 -20.86 -2.03
C VAL A 34 35.92 -21.93 -1.16
N ASN A 35 34.58 -21.92 -1.05
CA ASN A 35 33.84 -23.05 -0.54
C ASN A 35 33.74 -24.13 -1.65
N ASN A 36 34.31 -25.27 -1.43
CA ASN A 36 34.34 -26.38 -2.40
C ASN A 36 33.09 -27.29 -2.30
N THR A 37 32.20 -27.09 -1.33
CA THR A 37 30.96 -27.85 -1.17
C THR A 37 29.90 -27.38 -2.17
N LYS A 38 29.16 -28.32 -2.78
CA LYS A 38 28.03 -28.03 -3.66
C LYS A 38 26.74 -28.10 -2.87
N ASN A 39 25.77 -27.18 -3.15
CA ASN A 39 24.50 -27.13 -2.47
C ASN A 39 24.66 -27.14 -0.94
N ALA A 40 25.50 -26.26 -0.46
CA ALA A 40 25.97 -26.17 0.93
C ALA A 40 24.82 -25.95 1.94
N GLY A 41 23.81 -25.13 1.58
CA GLY A 41 22.63 -24.82 2.36
C GLY A 41 21.39 -25.64 1.98
N TYR A 42 21.53 -26.73 1.22
CA TYR A 42 20.41 -27.62 0.82
C TYR A 42 19.27 -26.93 0.05
N GLU A 43 19.52 -25.80 -0.56
CA GLU A 43 18.51 -24.99 -1.28
C GLU A 43 17.96 -25.70 -2.54
N SER A 44 18.69 -26.64 -3.09
CA SER A 44 18.28 -27.52 -4.19
C SER A 44 17.90 -28.93 -3.69
N GLY A 45 17.31 -29.03 -2.51
CA GLY A 45 16.98 -30.29 -1.87
C GLY A 45 18.27 -31.07 -1.49
N LEU A 46 18.28 -32.38 -1.70
CA LEU A 46 19.48 -33.21 -1.45
C LEU A 46 20.40 -33.34 -2.68
N SER A 47 20.31 -32.44 -3.66
CA SER A 47 21.20 -32.44 -4.82
C SER A 47 22.67 -32.41 -4.38
N ASN A 48 23.51 -33.29 -4.94
CA ASN A 48 24.91 -33.53 -4.58
C ASN A 48 25.15 -34.17 -3.18
N TRP A 49 24.11 -34.43 -2.41
CA TRP A 49 24.21 -35.12 -1.13
C TRP A 49 23.60 -36.51 -1.19
N THR A 50 24.22 -37.47 -0.55
CA THR A 50 23.74 -38.86 -0.43
C THR A 50 23.60 -39.20 1.04
N CYS A 51 22.38 -39.56 1.46
CA CYS A 51 22.08 -39.96 2.83
C CYS A 51 21.87 -41.48 2.91
N SER A 52 22.32 -42.11 4.00
CA SER A 52 22.14 -43.54 4.24
C SER A 52 20.65 -43.91 4.32
N ALA A 53 20.28 -45.02 3.70
CA ALA A 53 18.95 -45.63 3.74
C ALA A 53 17.77 -44.67 3.57
N GLY A 54 17.95 -43.53 2.88
CA GLY A 54 16.92 -42.52 2.71
C GLY A 54 16.57 -41.76 4.00
N SER A 55 17.48 -41.71 4.95
CA SER A 55 17.31 -41.09 6.27
C SER A 55 17.26 -39.56 6.27
N GLY A 56 17.67 -38.91 5.15
CA GLY A 56 17.72 -37.44 5.01
C GLY A 56 16.59 -36.85 4.17
N ALA A 57 16.20 -35.66 4.50
CA ALA A 57 15.26 -34.84 3.73
C ALA A 57 15.62 -33.35 3.85
N ALA A 58 15.43 -32.56 2.79
CA ALA A 58 15.47 -31.11 2.90
C ALA A 58 14.16 -30.62 3.49
N VAL A 59 14.24 -29.70 4.45
CA VAL A 59 13.09 -29.14 5.18
C VAL A 59 13.14 -27.62 5.21
N ALA A 60 11.98 -26.98 5.22
CA ALA A 60 11.86 -25.52 5.29
C ALA A 60 11.88 -24.96 6.72
N SER A 61 12.01 -25.83 7.75
CA SER A 61 12.12 -25.43 9.15
C SER A 61 12.57 -26.61 10.03
N PRO A 62 13.49 -26.41 10.99
CA PRO A 62 14.27 -25.18 11.19
C PRO A 62 15.33 -25.01 10.09
N VAL A 63 15.69 -23.76 9.76
CA VAL A 63 16.79 -23.40 8.84
C VAL A 63 17.74 -22.45 9.56
N HIS A 64 19.04 -22.52 9.24
CA HIS A 64 20.04 -21.55 9.71
C HIS A 64 20.19 -20.42 8.70
N GLY A 65 20.37 -20.73 7.42
CA GLY A 65 20.44 -19.81 6.30
C GLY A 65 19.47 -20.19 5.18
N GLY A 66 19.15 -19.26 4.28
CA GLY A 66 18.30 -19.56 3.11
C GLY A 66 16.87 -19.98 3.43
N ALA A 67 16.35 -20.95 2.64
CA ALA A 67 14.97 -21.44 2.72
C ALA A 67 14.90 -22.95 3.06
N SER A 68 16.03 -23.66 3.12
CA SER A 68 16.08 -25.10 3.35
C SER A 68 17.24 -25.49 4.26
N ALA A 69 17.10 -26.60 4.97
CA ALA A 69 18.15 -27.27 5.72
C ALA A 69 18.01 -28.79 5.62
N LEU A 70 19.07 -29.53 5.88
CA LEU A 70 18.99 -30.98 6.05
C LEU A 70 18.31 -31.33 7.37
N LYS A 71 17.32 -32.21 7.33
CA LYS A 71 16.87 -33.03 8.46
C LYS A 71 17.27 -34.48 8.21
N ALA A 72 18.00 -35.10 9.13
CA ALA A 72 18.30 -36.50 9.04
C ALA A 72 17.95 -37.23 10.35
N THR A 73 17.34 -38.42 10.21
CA THR A 73 16.77 -39.15 11.35
C THR A 73 17.46 -40.50 11.49
N PRO A 74 18.30 -40.70 12.53
CA PRO A 74 18.87 -41.98 12.86
C PRO A 74 17.79 -43.04 13.11
N ALA A 75 18.02 -44.27 12.61
CA ALA A 75 17.06 -45.37 12.79
C ALA A 75 17.79 -46.70 12.99
N GLY A 76 17.35 -47.47 13.99
CA GLY A 76 18.04 -48.75 14.31
C GLY A 76 19.51 -48.52 14.69
N GLN A 77 20.42 -49.08 13.97
CA GLN A 77 21.88 -48.87 14.11
C GLN A 77 22.46 -47.87 13.09
N ASP A 78 21.61 -47.29 12.24
CA ASP A 78 22.03 -46.27 11.25
C ASP A 78 22.08 -44.89 11.90
N ASN A 79 23.23 -44.23 11.75
CA ASN A 79 23.47 -42.87 12.25
C ASN A 79 22.91 -41.77 11.35
N ALA A 80 22.17 -42.11 10.29
CA ALA A 80 21.65 -41.17 9.29
C ALA A 80 22.75 -40.28 8.67
N ARG A 81 23.81 -40.93 8.17
CA ARG A 81 24.93 -40.20 7.56
C ARG A 81 24.52 -39.64 6.20
N CYS A 82 24.69 -38.33 6.04
CA CYS A 82 24.60 -37.63 4.76
C CYS A 82 25.97 -37.12 4.35
N SER A 83 26.40 -37.40 3.11
CA SER A 83 27.76 -37.13 2.65
C SER A 83 27.81 -36.61 1.22
N GLN A 84 28.91 -35.90 0.91
CA GLN A 84 29.25 -35.40 -0.41
C GLN A 84 30.72 -35.65 -0.68
N THR A 85 31.07 -36.04 -1.93
CA THR A 85 32.46 -36.06 -2.40
C THR A 85 32.82 -34.68 -2.93
N VAL A 86 33.82 -34.05 -2.33
CA VAL A 86 34.28 -32.69 -2.63
C VAL A 86 35.67 -32.78 -3.28
N ALA A 87 35.85 -32.07 -4.40
CA ALA A 87 37.16 -31.96 -5.06
C ALA A 87 38.10 -31.07 -4.22
N VAL A 88 39.34 -31.45 -4.10
CA VAL A 88 40.37 -30.76 -3.30
C VAL A 88 41.71 -30.78 -4.01
N LYS A 89 42.62 -29.86 -3.67
CA LYS A 89 44.02 -29.89 -4.12
C LYS A 89 44.88 -30.76 -3.19
N PRO A 90 45.84 -31.50 -3.72
CA PRO A 90 46.86 -32.17 -2.93
C PRO A 90 47.68 -31.21 -2.06
N ASN A 91 48.18 -31.68 -0.93
CA ASN A 91 49.06 -30.95 0.00
C ASN A 91 48.45 -29.58 0.42
N SER A 92 47.14 -29.51 0.59
CA SER A 92 46.44 -28.29 0.89
C SER A 92 45.60 -28.42 2.17
N THR A 93 45.50 -27.33 2.91
CA THR A 93 44.71 -27.29 4.14
C THR A 93 43.34 -26.65 3.87
N TYR A 94 42.30 -27.27 4.43
CA TYR A 94 40.90 -26.85 4.33
C TYR A 94 40.30 -26.70 5.71
N THR A 95 39.43 -25.69 5.87
CA THR A 95 38.55 -25.55 7.02
C THR A 95 37.22 -26.17 6.68
N LEU A 96 36.77 -27.14 7.47
CA LEU A 96 35.44 -27.76 7.37
C LEU A 96 34.55 -27.18 8.45
N SER A 97 33.40 -26.62 8.09
CA SER A 97 32.41 -26.12 9.04
C SER A 97 30.98 -26.46 8.59
N ALA A 98 30.05 -26.50 9.55
CA ALA A 98 28.63 -26.62 9.31
C ALA A 98 27.86 -26.05 10.50
N TRP A 99 26.66 -25.52 10.29
CA TRP A 99 25.71 -25.25 11.35
C TRP A 99 24.88 -26.51 11.59
N VAL A 100 24.69 -26.87 12.86
CA VAL A 100 23.94 -28.08 13.25
C VAL A 100 23.01 -27.77 14.42
N GLN A 101 21.88 -28.53 14.48
CA GLN A 101 20.90 -28.47 15.58
C GLN A 101 20.33 -29.86 15.81
N GLY A 102 19.86 -30.17 17.01
CA GLY A 102 19.25 -31.45 17.37
C GLY A 102 20.23 -32.44 18.03
N GLY A 103 19.87 -33.71 17.99
CA GLY A 103 20.56 -34.73 18.79
C GLY A 103 21.88 -35.18 18.21
N TYR A 104 22.96 -35.07 18.98
CA TYR A 104 24.29 -35.65 18.74
C TYR A 104 24.77 -35.51 17.30
N ALA A 105 24.87 -34.28 16.80
CA ALA A 105 25.28 -34.01 15.44
C ALA A 105 26.81 -34.04 15.27
N TYR A 106 27.28 -34.75 14.25
CA TYR A 106 28.67 -34.87 13.88
C TYR A 106 28.94 -34.22 12.53
N LEU A 107 30.15 -33.69 12.37
CA LEU A 107 30.69 -33.16 11.12
C LEU A 107 32.10 -33.77 10.92
N GLY A 108 32.40 -34.26 9.74
CA GLY A 108 33.72 -34.85 9.49
C GLY A 108 34.10 -34.91 8.02
N ALA A 109 35.39 -35.16 7.80
CA ALA A 109 35.98 -35.45 6.48
C ALA A 109 36.77 -36.74 6.55
N SER A 110 36.61 -37.59 5.52
CA SER A 110 37.31 -38.84 5.38
C SER A 110 37.95 -38.99 3.98
N GLY A 111 38.97 -39.83 3.88
CA GLY A 111 39.76 -39.97 2.65
C GLY A 111 40.69 -38.80 2.41
N THR A 112 41.13 -38.12 3.46
CA THR A 112 41.99 -36.95 3.38
C THR A 112 43.40 -37.26 2.88
N GLY A 113 43.80 -38.55 2.88
CA GLY A 113 45.15 -38.97 2.52
C GLY A 113 46.19 -38.65 3.59
N THR A 114 45.74 -38.11 4.71
CA THR A 114 46.46 -37.92 5.98
C THR A 114 45.59 -38.47 7.11
N THR A 115 45.35 -37.70 8.16
CA THR A 115 44.44 -38.08 9.26
C THR A 115 43.04 -37.55 8.98
N ASP A 116 42.05 -38.46 8.92
CA ASP A 116 40.64 -38.13 8.83
C ASP A 116 40.19 -37.38 10.10
N VAL A 117 39.26 -36.45 9.95
CA VAL A 117 38.83 -35.55 11.05
C VAL A 117 37.35 -35.65 11.30
N SER A 118 36.96 -35.47 12.56
CA SER A 118 35.57 -35.25 12.93
C SER A 118 35.45 -34.36 14.17
N THR A 119 34.34 -33.67 14.28
CA THR A 119 33.92 -32.91 15.46
C THR A 119 32.44 -33.14 15.68
N TRP A 120 31.94 -32.87 16.87
CA TRP A 120 30.55 -33.11 17.20
C TRP A 120 30.04 -32.22 18.34
N THR A 121 28.73 -32.20 18.53
CA THR A 121 28.09 -31.57 19.66
C THR A 121 27.02 -32.51 20.27
N PRO A 122 26.85 -32.52 21.60
CA PRO A 122 25.66 -33.15 22.17
C PRO A 122 24.38 -32.43 21.71
N ASP A 123 23.24 -32.91 22.18
CA ASP A 123 21.96 -32.33 21.81
C ASP A 123 21.91 -30.80 22.00
N SER A 124 21.41 -30.09 20.98
CA SER A 124 21.32 -28.65 20.96
C SER A 124 19.95 -28.21 20.46
N SER A 125 19.23 -27.44 21.26
CA SER A 125 17.93 -26.84 20.89
C SER A 125 18.07 -25.64 19.95
N SER A 126 19.27 -25.13 19.74
CA SER A 126 19.59 -24.00 18.85
C SER A 126 20.73 -24.35 17.91
N TRP A 127 20.81 -23.62 16.79
CA TRP A 127 21.91 -23.77 15.84
C TRP A 127 23.26 -23.51 16.49
N LYS A 128 24.20 -24.40 16.24
CA LYS A 128 25.57 -24.36 16.72
C LYS A 128 26.53 -24.65 15.57
N GLN A 129 27.56 -23.83 15.40
CA GLN A 129 28.57 -24.06 14.39
C GLN A 129 29.57 -25.11 14.89
N LEU A 130 29.80 -26.15 14.10
CA LEU A 130 30.92 -27.08 14.22
C LEU A 130 31.99 -26.66 13.23
N THR A 131 33.25 -26.71 13.67
CA THR A 131 34.41 -26.37 12.83
C THR A 131 35.59 -27.29 13.14
N THR A 132 36.26 -27.75 12.09
CA THR A 132 37.52 -28.50 12.16
C THR A 132 38.36 -28.20 10.92
N SER A 133 39.61 -28.69 10.87
CA SER A 133 40.48 -28.50 9.70
C SER A 133 41.15 -29.83 9.36
N PHE A 134 41.40 -30.04 8.06
CA PHE A 134 42.17 -31.16 7.57
C PHE A 134 43.19 -30.73 6.51
N THR A 135 44.22 -31.52 6.34
CA THR A 135 45.22 -31.32 5.27
C THR A 135 45.18 -32.54 4.35
N THR A 136 45.18 -32.31 3.05
CA THR A 136 45.16 -33.37 2.03
C THR A 136 46.53 -33.96 1.82
N GLY A 137 46.58 -35.26 1.54
CA GLY A 137 47.80 -35.96 1.14
C GLY A 137 48.33 -35.54 -0.23
N SER A 138 49.54 -35.95 -0.59
CA SER A 138 50.24 -35.54 -1.81
C SER A 138 49.57 -36.02 -3.12
N SER A 139 48.66 -36.97 -3.06
CA SER A 139 47.90 -37.49 -4.21
C SER A 139 46.39 -37.34 -4.05
N THR A 140 45.92 -36.68 -3.00
CA THR A 140 44.50 -36.57 -2.69
C THR A 140 43.86 -35.46 -3.52
N THR A 141 42.95 -35.83 -4.41
CA THR A 141 42.20 -34.90 -5.28
C THR A 141 40.72 -34.81 -4.94
N SER A 142 40.24 -35.63 -3.99
CA SER A 142 38.87 -35.55 -3.47
C SER A 142 38.82 -36.06 -2.03
N VAL A 143 37.84 -35.56 -1.26
CA VAL A 143 37.55 -36.03 0.10
C VAL A 143 36.04 -36.25 0.21
N THR A 144 35.63 -37.12 1.15
CA THR A 144 34.21 -37.28 1.49
C THR A 144 33.93 -36.49 2.76
N VAL A 145 33.14 -35.44 2.65
CA VAL A 145 32.61 -34.68 3.81
C VAL A 145 31.26 -35.23 4.21
N TYR A 146 30.95 -35.20 5.49
CA TYR A 146 29.71 -35.77 5.99
C TYR A 146 29.23 -35.12 7.27
N THR A 147 27.89 -35.17 7.45
CA THR A 147 27.24 -35.01 8.73
C THR A 147 26.55 -36.32 9.12
N HIS A 148 26.43 -36.63 10.41
CA HIS A 148 25.62 -37.73 10.88
C HIS A 148 25.12 -37.46 12.30
N GLY A 149 24.04 -38.12 12.68
CA GLY A 149 23.58 -38.20 14.06
C GLY A 149 24.21 -39.37 14.82
N TRP A 150 23.51 -39.84 15.85
CA TRP A 150 23.90 -41.03 16.60
C TRP A 150 22.69 -41.97 16.72
N TYR A 151 22.91 -43.26 16.53
CA TYR A 151 21.82 -44.25 16.63
C TYR A 151 21.11 -44.16 17.99
N GLY A 152 19.80 -44.36 17.98
CA GLY A 152 18.95 -44.23 19.17
C GLY A 152 18.68 -42.79 19.63
N GLN A 153 19.19 -41.78 18.90
CA GLN A 153 18.94 -40.36 19.19
C GLN A 153 17.88 -39.79 18.26
N ALA A 154 17.40 -38.58 18.61
CA ALA A 154 16.47 -37.83 17.78
C ALA A 154 17.11 -37.36 16.45
N ALA A 155 16.27 -36.83 15.54
CA ALA A 155 16.75 -36.24 14.32
C ALA A 155 17.71 -35.07 14.59
N TYR A 156 18.75 -34.96 13.74
CA TYR A 156 19.59 -33.78 13.68
C TYR A 156 19.30 -32.97 12.41
N PHE A 157 19.68 -31.70 12.43
CA PHE A 157 19.62 -30.79 11.30
C PHE A 157 21.03 -30.31 10.99
N ALA A 158 21.30 -30.06 9.71
CA ALA A 158 22.58 -29.47 9.27
C ALA A 158 22.30 -28.44 8.16
N ASP A 159 23.10 -27.40 8.13
CA ASP A 159 22.97 -26.31 7.18
C ASP A 159 24.32 -25.62 6.96
N ASP A 160 24.46 -24.87 5.85
CA ASP A 160 25.65 -24.08 5.50
C ASP A 160 26.97 -24.87 5.64
N VAL A 161 27.03 -26.07 5.06
CA VAL A 161 28.22 -26.91 5.10
C VAL A 161 29.31 -26.32 4.20
N SER A 162 30.49 -26.08 4.73
CA SER A 162 31.59 -25.43 4.00
C SER A 162 32.90 -26.22 4.11
N VAL A 163 33.54 -26.46 2.97
CA VAL A 163 34.92 -26.89 2.83
C VAL A 163 35.70 -25.74 2.21
N PHE A 164 36.17 -24.83 3.06
CA PHE A 164 36.82 -23.59 2.64
C PHE A 164 38.32 -23.75 2.53
N GLY A 165 38.87 -23.39 1.38
CA GLY A 165 40.28 -23.46 1.05
C GLY A 165 40.55 -23.36 -0.44
N PRO A 166 41.76 -23.76 -0.93
CA PRO A 166 42.10 -23.67 -2.34
C PRO A 166 41.09 -24.37 -3.24
N ASP A 167 40.71 -23.75 -4.35
CA ASP A 167 39.76 -24.30 -5.32
C ASP A 167 40.24 -25.67 -5.84
N GLY A 168 39.51 -26.72 -5.51
CA GLY A 168 39.77 -28.11 -5.94
C GLY A 168 39.42 -28.37 -7.41
N GLY A 169 38.86 -27.43 -8.14
CA GLY A 169 38.45 -27.58 -9.53
C GLY A 169 37.11 -28.28 -9.72
N GLY A 170 36.40 -28.60 -8.64
CA GLY A 170 35.09 -29.27 -8.66
C GLY A 170 33.92 -28.33 -8.89
N GLY A 171 34.15 -27.01 -8.94
CA GLY A 171 33.11 -25.98 -9.02
C GLY A 171 32.16 -26.07 -7.83
N GLY A 172 32.64 -25.73 -6.64
CA GLY A 172 31.75 -25.51 -5.47
C GLY A 172 30.78 -24.38 -5.75
N ASP A 173 29.62 -24.40 -5.07
CA ASP A 173 28.77 -23.22 -5.05
C ASP A 173 29.57 -22.08 -4.39
N PRO A 174 29.67 -20.91 -5.00
CA PRO A 174 30.22 -19.76 -4.30
C PRO A 174 29.39 -19.56 -3.02
N ASP A 175 30.04 -19.31 -1.89
CA ASP A 175 29.34 -18.89 -0.69
C ASP A 175 28.41 -17.71 -1.07
N PRO A 176 27.17 -17.67 -0.58
CA PRO A 176 26.31 -16.55 -0.86
C PRO A 176 27.00 -15.28 -0.40
N VAL A 177 27.47 -14.48 -1.34
CA VAL A 177 28.11 -13.19 -1.06
C VAL A 177 27.01 -12.16 -0.85
N VAL A 178 27.16 -11.30 0.15
CA VAL A 178 26.26 -10.15 0.33
C VAL A 178 26.10 -9.44 -1.01
N PRO A 179 24.86 -9.15 -1.46
CA PRO A 179 24.64 -8.56 -2.77
C PRO A 179 25.35 -7.22 -2.91
N SER A 180 25.68 -6.85 -4.12
CA SER A 180 26.21 -5.50 -4.38
C SER A 180 25.16 -4.42 -4.10
N THR A 181 25.63 -3.22 -3.81
CA THR A 181 24.74 -2.06 -3.60
C THR A 181 23.86 -1.81 -4.83
N PRO A 182 22.51 -1.65 -4.68
CA PRO A 182 21.65 -1.31 -5.79
C PRO A 182 22.07 -0.02 -6.49
N ALA A 183 22.21 -0.09 -7.81
CA ALA A 183 22.50 1.06 -8.67
C ALA A 183 21.24 1.56 -9.37
N GLY A 184 21.28 2.78 -9.91
CA GLY A 184 20.19 3.32 -10.71
C GLY A 184 18.94 3.69 -9.91
N LEU A 185 19.04 3.80 -8.57
CA LEU A 185 17.92 4.29 -7.78
C LEU A 185 17.47 5.67 -8.30
N ASN A 186 16.19 5.78 -8.60
CA ASN A 186 15.56 7.00 -9.08
C ASN A 186 14.12 7.12 -8.58
N VAL A 187 13.57 8.32 -8.64
CA VAL A 187 12.16 8.59 -8.39
C VAL A 187 11.40 8.41 -9.70
N ALA A 188 10.61 7.34 -9.78
CA ALA A 188 9.80 7.01 -10.96
C ALA A 188 8.56 7.90 -11.09
N SER A 189 7.90 8.21 -9.96
CA SER A 189 6.75 9.12 -9.91
C SER A 189 6.52 9.65 -8.50
N THR A 190 5.78 10.75 -8.39
CA THR A 190 5.35 11.31 -7.10
C THR A 190 3.88 11.69 -7.14
N SER A 191 3.17 11.48 -6.03
CA SER A 191 1.84 12.05 -5.75
C SER A 191 1.95 13.05 -4.59
N SER A 192 0.81 13.57 -4.13
CA SER A 192 0.79 14.41 -2.93
C SER A 192 1.05 13.65 -1.62
N SER A 193 0.93 12.31 -1.63
CA SER A 193 1.08 11.47 -0.43
C SER A 193 2.02 10.28 -0.63
N SER A 194 2.66 10.15 -1.79
CA SER A 194 3.55 9.03 -2.09
C SER A 194 4.71 9.39 -3.02
N VAL A 195 5.76 8.58 -2.93
CA VAL A 195 6.90 8.58 -3.84
C VAL A 195 7.13 7.15 -4.32
N SER A 196 7.10 6.93 -5.63
CA SER A 196 7.45 5.66 -6.26
C SER A 196 8.91 5.68 -6.67
N LEU A 197 9.63 4.62 -6.30
CA LEU A 197 11.05 4.43 -6.54
C LEU A 197 11.27 3.26 -7.50
N ALA A 198 12.31 3.31 -8.30
CA ALA A 198 12.79 2.21 -9.12
C ALA A 198 14.32 2.14 -9.07
N TRP A 199 14.87 0.94 -9.26
CA TRP A 199 16.32 0.68 -9.26
C TRP A 199 16.66 -0.52 -10.15
N ASN A 200 17.95 -0.71 -10.41
CA ASN A 200 18.41 -1.82 -11.22
C ASN A 200 18.42 -3.13 -10.43
N THR A 201 18.15 -4.24 -11.11
CA THR A 201 18.31 -5.58 -10.54
C THR A 201 19.74 -5.81 -10.06
N VAL A 202 19.87 -6.41 -8.88
CA VAL A 202 21.16 -6.82 -8.31
C VAL A 202 21.29 -8.34 -8.40
N SER A 203 22.37 -8.82 -8.99
CA SER A 203 22.63 -10.26 -9.10
C SER A 203 22.77 -10.88 -7.70
N GLY A 204 22.14 -12.01 -7.47
CA GLY A 204 22.17 -12.73 -6.19
C GLY A 204 21.30 -12.10 -5.09
N ALA A 205 20.54 -11.04 -5.37
CA ALA A 205 19.57 -10.49 -4.43
C ALA A 205 18.26 -11.29 -4.47
N THR A 206 17.74 -11.64 -3.29
CA THR A 206 16.41 -12.25 -3.11
C THR A 206 15.35 -11.24 -2.67
N GLY A 207 15.77 -10.04 -2.26
CA GLY A 207 14.89 -8.95 -1.86
C GLY A 207 15.60 -7.61 -1.74
N TYR A 208 14.83 -6.57 -1.42
CA TYR A 208 15.33 -5.21 -1.24
C TYR A 208 14.64 -4.54 -0.05
N ASN A 209 15.39 -3.70 0.68
CA ASN A 209 14.85 -2.85 1.74
C ASN A 209 14.90 -1.39 1.31
N VAL A 210 13.80 -0.67 1.50
CA VAL A 210 13.71 0.76 1.23
C VAL A 210 13.85 1.53 2.55
N TYR A 211 14.67 2.55 2.53
CA TYR A 211 14.94 3.43 3.67
C TYR A 211 14.48 4.85 3.37
N ARG A 212 13.86 5.48 4.38
CA ARG A 212 13.51 6.90 4.37
C ARG A 212 14.24 7.58 5.52
N ALA A 213 15.08 8.58 5.22
CA ALA A 213 15.92 9.28 6.21
C ALA A 213 16.68 8.32 7.15
N GLY A 214 17.24 7.24 6.57
CA GLY A 214 18.00 6.23 7.31
C GLY A 214 17.18 5.12 7.98
N THR A 215 15.86 5.28 8.11
CA THR A 215 14.96 4.29 8.72
C THR A 215 14.33 3.39 7.65
N LYS A 216 14.35 2.06 7.84
CA LYS A 216 13.70 1.08 6.96
C LYS A 216 12.18 1.28 7.01
N VAL A 217 11.55 1.43 5.84
CA VAL A 217 10.11 1.67 5.70
C VAL A 217 9.38 0.59 4.90
N LEU A 218 10.09 -0.11 4.01
CA LEU A 218 9.50 -1.20 3.21
C LEU A 218 10.53 -2.31 2.99
N ALA A 219 10.03 -3.54 2.76
CA ALA A 219 10.77 -4.66 2.20
C ALA A 219 9.97 -5.20 1.00
N VAL A 220 10.65 -5.44 -0.13
CA VAL A 220 10.05 -5.88 -1.39
C VAL A 220 10.96 -6.89 -2.10
N THR A 221 10.39 -7.73 -2.97
CA THR A 221 11.16 -8.68 -3.81
C THR A 221 11.44 -8.13 -5.20
N GLY A 222 10.68 -7.12 -5.65
CA GLY A 222 10.87 -6.48 -6.96
C GLY A 222 11.83 -5.29 -6.93
N THR A 223 12.11 -4.72 -8.08
CA THR A 223 13.03 -3.58 -8.28
C THR A 223 12.32 -2.23 -8.28
N SER A 224 11.14 -2.16 -7.66
CA SER A 224 10.38 -0.93 -7.46
C SER A 224 9.58 -0.98 -6.16
N ALA A 225 9.30 0.18 -5.59
CA ALA A 225 8.48 0.32 -4.40
C ALA A 225 7.79 1.68 -4.36
N THR A 226 6.59 1.74 -3.77
CA THR A 226 5.90 3.00 -3.52
C THR A 226 5.82 3.24 -2.02
N VAL A 227 6.46 4.31 -1.55
CA VAL A 227 6.37 4.75 -0.14
C VAL A 227 5.17 5.69 -0.03
N THR A 228 4.20 5.33 0.78
CA THR A 228 2.93 6.05 0.99
C THR A 228 2.86 6.75 2.37
N GLY A 229 1.79 7.49 2.63
CA GLY A 229 1.60 8.18 3.92
C GLY A 229 2.55 9.36 4.12
N LEU A 230 2.98 9.98 3.04
CA LEU A 230 3.88 11.14 3.06
C LEU A 230 3.08 12.44 3.11
N ALA A 231 3.59 13.47 3.79
CA ALA A 231 3.03 14.81 3.74
C ALA A 231 3.21 15.43 2.35
N ALA A 232 2.23 16.20 1.89
CA ALA A 232 2.30 16.89 0.61
C ALA A 232 3.36 18.00 0.61
N SER A 233 3.84 18.38 -0.58
CA SER A 233 4.86 19.43 -0.80
C SER A 233 6.12 19.23 0.06
N THR A 234 6.46 17.99 0.41
CA THR A 234 7.54 17.66 1.32
C THR A 234 8.61 16.83 0.63
N SER A 235 9.86 17.18 0.84
CA SER A 235 11.01 16.43 0.31
C SER A 235 11.46 15.34 1.27
N TYR A 236 11.66 14.15 0.75
CA TYR A 236 12.13 12.98 1.50
C TYR A 236 13.36 12.37 0.83
N SER A 237 14.34 11.95 1.64
CA SER A 237 15.52 11.23 1.16
C SER A 237 15.28 9.72 1.24
N PHE A 238 15.56 9.01 0.13
CA PHE A 238 15.39 7.56 0.03
C PHE A 238 16.68 6.87 -0.37
N GLN A 239 16.91 5.69 0.17
CA GLN A 239 17.99 4.77 -0.17
C GLN A 239 17.43 3.35 -0.24
N VAL A 240 18.11 2.46 -0.97
CA VAL A 240 17.74 1.06 -1.11
C VAL A 240 18.96 0.17 -0.84
N THR A 241 18.72 -0.99 -0.22
CA THR A 241 19.70 -2.08 -0.09
C THR A 241 19.18 -3.31 -0.79
N ALA A 242 20.06 -4.21 -1.18
CA ALA A 242 19.74 -5.55 -1.65
C ALA A 242 20.01 -6.56 -0.53
N THR A 243 19.22 -7.61 -0.44
CA THR A 243 19.33 -8.65 0.59
C THR A 243 19.35 -10.05 -0.03
N ASN A 244 20.08 -10.94 0.60
CA ASN A 244 20.02 -12.39 0.38
C ASN A 244 20.37 -13.15 1.68
N ALA A 245 20.57 -14.46 1.62
CA ALA A 245 20.93 -15.28 2.77
C ALA A 245 22.25 -14.86 3.45
N ALA A 246 23.21 -14.28 2.70
CA ALA A 246 24.48 -13.80 3.24
C ALA A 246 24.35 -12.45 3.98
N GLY A 247 23.26 -11.73 3.79
CA GLY A 247 23.04 -10.47 4.47
C GLY A 247 22.51 -9.34 3.59
N GLU A 248 22.69 -8.12 4.07
CA GLU A 248 22.20 -6.89 3.45
C GLU A 248 23.36 -6.04 2.93
N SER A 249 23.23 -5.54 1.71
CA SER A 249 24.23 -4.68 1.07
C SER A 249 24.39 -3.31 1.78
N VAL A 250 25.40 -2.58 1.42
CA VAL A 250 25.50 -1.14 1.74
C VAL A 250 24.33 -0.39 1.08
N LYS A 251 23.86 0.67 1.71
CA LYS A 251 22.78 1.53 1.16
C LYS A 251 23.24 2.22 -0.12
N SER A 252 22.34 2.31 -1.10
CA SER A 252 22.56 3.06 -2.34
C SER A 252 22.86 4.54 -2.08
N THR A 253 23.35 5.24 -3.10
CA THR A 253 23.32 6.71 -3.12
C THR A 253 21.87 7.18 -2.89
N ALA A 254 21.70 8.18 -2.02
CA ALA A 254 20.38 8.72 -1.71
C ALA A 254 19.79 9.49 -2.90
N VAL A 255 18.48 9.31 -3.13
CA VAL A 255 17.69 10.17 -4.03
C VAL A 255 16.66 10.96 -3.24
N THR A 256 16.39 12.18 -3.69
CA THR A 256 15.35 13.03 -3.09
C THR A 256 14.08 12.95 -3.92
N GLY A 257 12.98 12.50 -3.31
CA GLY A 257 11.65 12.56 -3.88
C GLY A 257 10.83 13.64 -3.17
N THR A 258 10.34 14.62 -3.91
CA THR A 258 9.44 15.64 -3.37
C THR A 258 8.01 15.28 -3.76
N THR A 259 7.15 15.09 -2.75
CA THR A 259 5.72 14.89 -2.98
C THR A 259 5.13 16.13 -3.66
N LYS A 260 4.18 15.90 -4.55
CA LYS A 260 3.46 17.01 -5.19
C LYS A 260 2.70 17.80 -4.11
N ALA A 261 2.43 19.06 -4.39
CA ALA A 261 1.39 19.75 -3.67
C ALA A 261 0.10 18.93 -3.77
N ASN A 262 -0.76 18.97 -2.76
CA ASN A 262 -2.10 18.45 -2.95
C ASN A 262 -2.65 19.10 -4.21
N SER A 263 -2.94 18.30 -5.23
CA SER A 263 -3.54 18.81 -6.49
C SER A 263 -4.98 19.29 -6.26
N GLY A 264 -5.54 19.06 -5.08
CA GLY A 264 -6.59 19.86 -4.50
C GLY A 264 -5.98 21.14 -3.93
N GLY A 265 -5.49 22.03 -4.78
CA GLY A 265 -5.22 23.45 -4.47
C GLY A 265 -6.54 24.19 -4.25
N GLY A 266 -7.50 23.55 -3.58
CA GLY A 266 -8.72 24.14 -3.10
C GLY A 266 -8.56 24.39 -1.61
N THR A 267 -8.96 25.57 -1.17
CA THR A 267 -9.28 25.91 0.21
C THR A 267 -9.92 24.70 0.93
N ALA A 268 -9.66 24.52 2.21
CA ALA A 268 -10.41 23.57 3.03
C ALA A 268 -11.90 23.76 2.78
N LEU A 269 -12.69 22.68 2.80
CA LEU A 269 -14.15 22.81 2.71
C LEU A 269 -14.63 23.86 3.72
N PRO A 270 -15.60 24.71 3.34
CA PRO A 270 -16.19 25.64 4.28
C PRO A 270 -16.83 24.88 5.46
N LYS A 271 -16.97 25.54 6.60
CA LYS A 271 -17.63 24.97 7.79
C LYS A 271 -18.99 24.35 7.42
N HIS A 272 -19.77 25.10 6.67
CA HIS A 272 -21.04 24.65 6.11
C HIS A 272 -20.90 24.51 4.60
N ALA A 273 -21.28 23.37 4.06
CA ALA A 273 -21.05 23.00 2.67
C ALA A 273 -22.30 22.47 1.98
N VAL A 274 -22.41 22.73 0.70
CA VAL A 274 -23.46 22.23 -0.17
C VAL A 274 -22.90 21.16 -1.09
N THR A 275 -23.50 19.97 -1.06
CA THR A 275 -23.18 18.88 -1.99
C THR A 275 -24.20 18.82 -3.12
N GLY A 276 -23.76 18.70 -4.36
CA GLY A 276 -24.62 18.48 -5.52
C GLY A 276 -24.18 17.27 -6.34
N TYR A 277 -25.12 16.39 -6.67
CA TYR A 277 -24.86 15.28 -7.58
C TYR A 277 -24.92 15.74 -9.02
N TRP A 278 -23.87 15.48 -9.78
CA TRP A 278 -23.82 15.73 -11.21
C TRP A 278 -24.04 14.41 -11.97
N GLN A 279 -25.00 14.40 -12.91
CA GLN A 279 -25.41 13.19 -13.63
C GLN A 279 -24.54 12.97 -14.87
N ASN A 280 -23.85 11.84 -14.91
CA ASN A 280 -23.11 11.34 -16.07
C ASN A 280 -24.03 10.59 -17.06
N PHE A 281 -25.27 11.02 -17.19
CA PHE A 281 -26.28 10.41 -18.07
C PHE A 281 -27.42 11.38 -18.35
N ASN A 282 -28.16 11.13 -19.42
CA ASN A 282 -29.34 11.91 -19.77
C ASN A 282 -30.62 11.14 -19.36
N ASN A 283 -31.39 11.72 -18.43
CA ASN A 283 -32.68 11.19 -17.97
C ASN A 283 -33.83 12.21 -18.12
N GLY A 284 -33.64 13.21 -19.00
CA GLY A 284 -34.57 14.30 -19.19
C GLY A 284 -34.38 15.51 -18.29
N ALA A 285 -33.36 15.51 -17.42
CA ALA A 285 -32.86 16.71 -16.77
C ALA A 285 -31.95 17.50 -17.72
N ALA A 286 -31.61 18.73 -17.36
CA ALA A 286 -30.67 19.55 -18.14
C ALA A 286 -29.32 18.81 -18.30
N VAL A 287 -28.86 18.69 -19.53
CA VAL A 287 -27.51 18.18 -19.82
C VAL A 287 -26.52 19.28 -19.40
N GLN A 288 -25.59 18.95 -18.51
CA GLN A 288 -24.58 19.87 -18.00
C GLN A 288 -23.17 19.28 -18.20
N LYS A 289 -22.19 20.15 -18.48
CA LYS A 289 -20.78 19.86 -18.23
C LYS A 289 -20.47 20.15 -16.75
N ILE A 290 -19.36 19.63 -16.23
CA ILE A 290 -18.91 19.96 -14.86
C ILE A 290 -18.70 21.49 -14.72
N SER A 291 -18.21 22.16 -15.77
CA SER A 291 -18.07 23.64 -15.80
C SER A 291 -19.39 24.39 -15.53
N ASP A 292 -20.52 23.84 -15.96
CA ASP A 292 -21.84 24.49 -15.88
C ASP A 292 -22.48 24.39 -14.48
N VAL A 293 -21.94 23.51 -13.60
CA VAL A 293 -22.44 23.34 -12.24
C VAL A 293 -22.32 24.65 -11.47
N GLN A 294 -23.38 25.05 -10.79
CA GLN A 294 -23.49 26.29 -10.03
C GLN A 294 -22.36 26.44 -8.99
N SER A 295 -21.90 27.67 -8.81
CA SER A 295 -20.84 28.02 -7.84
C SER A 295 -21.26 27.84 -6.37
N GLN A 296 -22.54 27.66 -6.09
CA GLN A 296 -23.07 27.42 -4.75
C GLN A 296 -22.70 26.04 -4.21
N TYR A 297 -22.42 25.06 -5.09
CA TYR A 297 -22.01 23.71 -4.68
C TYR A 297 -20.54 23.70 -4.30
N ASP A 298 -20.22 23.17 -3.11
CA ASP A 298 -18.86 23.05 -2.58
C ASP A 298 -18.28 21.67 -2.85
N ILE A 299 -19.14 20.64 -2.89
CA ILE A 299 -18.81 19.25 -3.26
C ILE A 299 -19.68 18.89 -4.46
N ILE A 300 -19.06 18.40 -5.52
CA ILE A 300 -19.71 17.89 -6.72
C ILE A 300 -19.48 16.38 -6.75
N ALA A 301 -20.52 15.59 -6.53
CA ALA A 301 -20.49 14.13 -6.60
C ALA A 301 -20.85 13.67 -8.01
N VAL A 302 -19.90 13.07 -8.70
CA VAL A 302 -20.07 12.57 -10.09
C VAL A 302 -20.80 11.24 -10.07
N ALA A 303 -22.03 11.19 -10.52
CA ALA A 303 -22.91 10.02 -10.50
C ALA A 303 -22.93 9.32 -11.87
N PHE A 304 -22.48 8.06 -12.04
CA PHE A 304 -21.89 7.18 -11.05
C PHE A 304 -20.71 6.38 -11.62
N ALA A 305 -19.90 5.80 -10.76
CA ALA A 305 -19.04 4.68 -11.15
C ALA A 305 -19.79 3.36 -10.97
N ASP A 306 -19.63 2.45 -11.92
CA ASP A 306 -20.33 1.19 -12.01
C ASP A 306 -19.48 0.01 -11.51
N ALA A 307 -20.15 -1.10 -11.14
CA ALA A 307 -19.48 -2.36 -10.86
C ALA A 307 -18.78 -2.91 -12.11
N THR A 308 -17.63 -3.56 -11.89
CA THR A 308 -16.95 -4.34 -12.92
C THR A 308 -17.22 -5.84 -12.73
N THR A 309 -16.67 -6.67 -13.61
CA THR A 309 -16.70 -8.13 -13.44
C THR A 309 -15.84 -8.63 -12.27
N THR A 310 -14.92 -7.80 -11.76
CA THR A 310 -14.11 -8.12 -10.58
C THR A 310 -14.87 -7.70 -9.32
N PRO A 311 -15.16 -8.62 -8.38
CA PRO A 311 -15.92 -8.30 -7.17
C PRO A 311 -15.32 -7.10 -6.39
N GLY A 312 -16.17 -6.13 -6.09
CA GLY A 312 -15.81 -4.89 -5.38
C GLY A 312 -15.10 -3.83 -6.23
N ALA A 313 -14.57 -4.16 -7.40
CA ALA A 313 -13.93 -3.16 -8.26
C ALA A 313 -14.96 -2.33 -9.03
N VAL A 314 -14.65 -1.04 -9.22
CA VAL A 314 -15.49 -0.08 -9.91
C VAL A 314 -14.78 0.55 -11.10
N ALA A 315 -15.56 1.01 -12.07
CA ALA A 315 -15.10 1.75 -13.24
C ALA A 315 -15.99 2.96 -13.49
N PHE A 316 -15.42 4.00 -14.08
CA PHE A 316 -16.15 5.17 -14.52
C PHE A 316 -15.92 5.39 -16.01
N ASN A 317 -17.01 5.49 -16.75
CA ASN A 317 -17.02 5.80 -18.18
C ASN A 317 -17.88 7.04 -18.40
N LEU A 318 -17.29 8.10 -18.92
CA LEU A 318 -18.04 9.31 -19.26
C LEU A 318 -19.01 9.02 -20.41
N ASP A 319 -20.30 9.27 -20.21
CA ASP A 319 -21.32 9.16 -21.26
C ASP A 319 -21.23 10.35 -22.23
N SER A 320 -20.21 10.32 -23.05
CA SER A 320 -19.96 11.37 -24.05
C SER A 320 -21.15 11.60 -24.97
N ALA A 321 -21.87 10.54 -25.38
CA ALA A 321 -22.99 10.63 -26.28
C ALA A 321 -24.22 11.27 -25.61
N GLY A 322 -24.60 10.79 -24.41
CA GLY A 322 -25.70 11.36 -23.63
C GLY A 322 -25.46 12.79 -23.16
N LEU A 323 -24.18 13.20 -23.09
CA LEU A 323 -23.74 14.54 -22.68
C LEU A 323 -23.35 15.44 -23.86
N GLY A 324 -23.89 15.17 -25.05
CA GLY A 324 -23.73 16.07 -26.21
C GLY A 324 -22.30 16.20 -26.74
N GLY A 325 -21.51 15.12 -26.67
CA GLY A 325 -20.13 15.09 -27.15
C GLY A 325 -19.08 15.58 -26.14
N TYR A 326 -19.43 15.61 -24.86
CA TYR A 326 -18.49 15.99 -23.79
C TYR A 326 -17.34 14.96 -23.69
N THR A 327 -16.13 15.40 -23.98
CA THR A 327 -14.96 14.49 -24.03
C THR A 327 -14.33 14.31 -22.65
N VAL A 328 -13.59 13.19 -22.45
CA VAL A 328 -12.85 12.91 -21.21
C VAL A 328 -11.83 14.01 -20.90
N ASP A 329 -11.16 14.55 -21.91
CA ASP A 329 -10.17 15.63 -21.71
C ASP A 329 -10.84 16.93 -21.25
N GLN A 330 -12.00 17.27 -21.84
CA GLN A 330 -12.81 18.41 -21.38
C GLN A 330 -13.29 18.21 -19.95
N PHE A 331 -13.82 17.01 -19.62
CA PHE A 331 -14.25 16.64 -18.28
C PHE A 331 -13.11 16.84 -17.26
N LYS A 332 -11.92 16.29 -17.54
CA LYS A 332 -10.76 16.45 -16.67
C LYS A 332 -10.31 17.90 -16.53
N ALA A 333 -10.43 18.71 -17.58
CA ALA A 333 -10.13 20.13 -17.53
C ALA A 333 -11.11 20.88 -16.63
N ASP A 334 -12.40 20.58 -16.75
CA ASP A 334 -13.48 21.19 -15.94
C ASP A 334 -13.38 20.79 -14.47
N VAL A 335 -13.05 19.52 -14.17
CA VAL A 335 -12.74 19.06 -12.80
C VAL A 335 -11.63 19.91 -12.18
N ARG A 336 -10.52 20.08 -12.90
CA ARG A 336 -9.42 20.95 -12.41
C ARG A 336 -9.83 22.40 -12.24
N ALA A 337 -10.68 22.93 -13.14
CA ALA A 337 -11.16 24.29 -13.05
C ALA A 337 -12.05 24.51 -11.80
N LYS A 338 -12.95 23.56 -11.48
CA LYS A 338 -13.76 23.60 -10.25
C LYS A 338 -12.88 23.51 -9.01
N GLN A 339 -11.87 22.65 -9.02
CA GLN A 339 -10.90 22.54 -7.92
C GLN A 339 -10.09 23.82 -7.72
N ALA A 340 -9.65 24.45 -8.81
CA ALA A 340 -8.97 25.76 -8.76
C ALA A 340 -9.88 26.88 -8.19
N ALA A 341 -11.20 26.75 -8.37
CA ALA A 341 -12.20 27.63 -7.78
C ALA A 341 -12.56 27.26 -6.32
N GLY A 342 -11.82 26.34 -5.70
CA GLY A 342 -12.02 25.94 -4.29
C GLY A 342 -13.06 24.84 -4.07
N LYS A 343 -13.62 24.26 -5.13
CA LYS A 343 -14.62 23.19 -5.03
C LYS A 343 -13.96 21.82 -4.95
N LYS A 344 -14.69 20.83 -4.43
CA LYS A 344 -14.29 19.43 -4.41
C LYS A 344 -15.10 18.65 -5.43
N VAL A 345 -14.44 17.81 -6.20
CA VAL A 345 -15.11 16.93 -7.16
C VAL A 345 -14.76 15.49 -6.79
N ILE A 346 -15.78 14.70 -6.46
CA ILE A 346 -15.65 13.33 -5.98
C ILE A 346 -16.39 12.36 -6.91
N ILE A 347 -16.01 11.10 -6.90
CA ILE A 347 -16.73 10.05 -7.64
C ILE A 347 -17.77 9.40 -6.72
N SER A 348 -19.03 9.36 -7.12
CA SER A 348 -20.09 8.63 -6.44
C SER A 348 -20.20 7.22 -6.97
N ILE A 349 -20.39 6.25 -6.07
CA ILE A 349 -20.44 4.83 -6.36
C ILE A 349 -21.78 4.27 -5.91
N GLY A 350 -22.54 3.68 -6.84
CA GLY A 350 -23.82 3.07 -6.55
C GLY A 350 -24.98 3.69 -7.32
N GLY A 351 -25.89 4.35 -6.58
CA GLY A 351 -27.19 4.82 -7.07
C GLY A 351 -28.21 3.68 -7.24
N GLU A 352 -29.44 4.03 -7.63
CA GLU A 352 -30.59 3.11 -7.76
C GLU A 352 -30.29 1.80 -8.52
N ARG A 353 -29.42 1.85 -9.52
CA ARG A 353 -29.04 0.69 -10.35
C ARG A 353 -27.68 0.10 -9.98
N GLY A 354 -27.03 0.62 -8.97
CA GLY A 354 -25.72 0.16 -8.54
C GLY A 354 -25.77 -1.26 -7.96
N THR A 355 -24.87 -2.13 -8.43
CA THR A 355 -24.78 -3.54 -8.00
C THR A 355 -23.45 -3.86 -7.30
N ILE A 356 -22.72 -2.84 -6.90
CA ILE A 356 -21.42 -2.99 -6.22
C ILE A 356 -21.65 -3.65 -4.85
N ALA A 357 -20.89 -4.71 -4.56
CA ALA A 357 -20.91 -5.38 -3.27
C ALA A 357 -19.47 -5.53 -2.74
N VAL A 358 -19.27 -5.17 -1.47
CA VAL A 358 -17.99 -5.28 -0.76
C VAL A 358 -18.22 -6.17 0.45
N ASN A 359 -18.13 -7.49 0.26
CA ASN A 359 -18.58 -8.49 1.23
C ASN A 359 -17.45 -9.39 1.78
N ASP A 360 -16.21 -9.14 1.37
CA ASP A 360 -15.00 -9.83 1.84
C ASP A 360 -13.76 -8.94 1.71
N SER A 361 -12.62 -9.40 2.23
CA SER A 361 -11.37 -8.62 2.21
C SER A 361 -10.80 -8.43 0.79
N ALA A 362 -11.08 -9.35 -0.14
CA ALA A 362 -10.62 -9.24 -1.52
C ALA A 362 -11.40 -8.14 -2.24
N SER A 363 -12.73 -8.14 -2.14
CA SER A 363 -13.60 -7.10 -2.70
C SER A 363 -13.33 -5.73 -2.06
N ALA A 364 -13.03 -5.67 -0.75
CA ALA A 364 -12.61 -4.44 -0.09
C ALA A 364 -11.30 -3.88 -0.65
N THR A 365 -10.33 -4.74 -0.93
CA THR A 365 -9.07 -4.38 -1.55
C THR A 365 -9.26 -3.89 -2.99
N ASN A 366 -10.07 -4.60 -3.77
CA ASN A 366 -10.40 -4.25 -5.15
C ASN A 366 -11.11 -2.90 -5.23
N PHE A 367 -12.08 -2.65 -4.32
CA PHE A 367 -12.77 -1.37 -4.20
C PHE A 367 -11.77 -0.23 -3.95
N ALA A 368 -10.96 -0.34 -2.90
CA ALA A 368 -9.98 0.70 -2.56
C ALA A 368 -8.99 0.99 -3.70
N ASN A 369 -8.52 -0.07 -4.40
CA ASN A 369 -7.57 0.08 -5.50
C ASN A 369 -8.21 0.73 -6.73
N SER A 370 -9.42 0.31 -7.12
CA SER A 370 -10.11 0.85 -8.29
C SER A 370 -10.55 2.30 -8.07
N VAL A 371 -11.10 2.63 -6.90
CA VAL A 371 -11.44 4.02 -6.56
C VAL A 371 -10.19 4.90 -6.56
N TYR A 372 -9.09 4.45 -5.96
CA TYR A 372 -7.84 5.20 -5.98
C TYR A 372 -7.33 5.42 -7.42
N SER A 373 -7.45 4.40 -8.28
CA SER A 373 -7.10 4.52 -9.70
C SER A 373 -7.97 5.56 -10.43
N LEU A 374 -9.28 5.60 -10.16
CA LEU A 374 -10.19 6.62 -10.71
C LEU A 374 -9.80 8.03 -10.23
N MET A 375 -9.48 8.18 -8.93
CA MET A 375 -8.99 9.46 -8.39
C MET A 375 -7.74 9.94 -9.13
N GLN A 376 -6.77 9.04 -9.38
CA GLN A 376 -5.56 9.39 -10.13
C GLN A 376 -5.84 9.71 -11.61
N THR A 377 -6.77 8.99 -12.23
CA THR A 377 -7.08 9.12 -13.65
C THR A 377 -7.84 10.39 -13.98
N TYR A 378 -8.83 10.74 -13.16
CA TYR A 378 -9.75 11.86 -13.40
C TYR A 378 -9.46 13.09 -12.53
N GLY A 379 -8.63 12.94 -11.49
CA GLY A 379 -8.30 14.00 -10.56
C GLY A 379 -9.33 14.20 -9.45
N PHE A 380 -10.13 13.18 -9.11
CA PHE A 380 -11.13 13.29 -8.06
C PHE A 380 -10.51 13.52 -6.68
N ASP A 381 -11.15 14.37 -5.86
CA ASP A 381 -10.75 14.67 -4.49
C ASP A 381 -11.16 13.57 -3.50
N GLY A 382 -11.98 12.61 -3.91
CA GLY A 382 -12.48 11.58 -3.01
C GLY A 382 -13.59 10.72 -3.60
N VAL A 383 -14.36 10.12 -2.70
CA VAL A 383 -15.42 9.16 -3.01
C VAL A 383 -16.69 9.44 -2.23
N ASP A 384 -17.81 9.19 -2.86
CA ASP A 384 -19.13 9.13 -2.25
C ASP A 384 -19.66 7.70 -2.31
N ILE A 385 -20.31 7.23 -1.24
CA ILE A 385 -20.91 5.91 -1.11
C ILE A 385 -22.43 6.06 -1.15
N ASP A 386 -23.04 5.65 -2.27
CA ASP A 386 -24.48 5.72 -2.53
C ASP A 386 -25.04 4.32 -2.91
N LEU A 387 -24.72 3.30 -2.10
CA LEU A 387 -25.12 1.91 -2.33
C LEU A 387 -26.53 1.66 -1.79
N GLU A 388 -27.51 1.60 -2.67
CA GLU A 388 -28.92 1.35 -2.30
C GLU A 388 -29.25 -0.14 -2.14
N ASN A 389 -28.30 -1.04 -2.41
CA ASN A 389 -28.39 -2.48 -2.21
C ASN A 389 -27.82 -2.96 -0.85
N GLY A 390 -27.57 -2.01 0.07
CA GLY A 390 -26.99 -2.25 1.39
C GLY A 390 -25.48 -2.37 1.40
N ILE A 391 -24.89 -2.30 2.60
CA ILE A 391 -23.45 -2.35 2.78
C ILE A 391 -23.04 -3.28 3.92
N ASN A 392 -21.96 -4.00 3.76
CA ASN A 392 -21.30 -4.74 4.83
C ASN A 392 -20.34 -3.80 5.57
N ALA A 393 -20.69 -3.45 6.82
CA ALA A 393 -19.95 -2.46 7.59
C ALA A 393 -18.48 -2.84 7.81
N THR A 394 -18.16 -4.11 8.03
CA THR A 394 -16.78 -4.57 8.27
C THR A 394 -15.91 -4.33 7.05
N TYR A 395 -16.34 -4.80 5.89
CA TYR A 395 -15.52 -4.75 4.68
C TYR A 395 -15.55 -3.39 4.00
N MET A 396 -16.65 -2.64 4.09
CA MET A 396 -16.67 -1.26 3.62
C MET A 396 -15.76 -0.36 4.49
N THR A 397 -15.75 -0.55 5.80
CA THR A 397 -14.78 0.12 6.70
C THR A 397 -13.34 -0.20 6.29
N GLN A 398 -13.04 -1.48 6.02
CA GLN A 398 -11.71 -1.89 5.55
C GLN A 398 -11.34 -1.20 4.22
N ALA A 399 -12.27 -1.17 3.27
CA ALA A 399 -12.08 -0.54 1.96
C ALA A 399 -11.78 0.96 2.08
N LEU A 400 -12.59 1.70 2.84
CA LEU A 400 -12.46 3.14 2.99
C LEU A 400 -11.20 3.54 3.79
N ARG A 401 -10.82 2.77 4.81
CA ARG A 401 -9.54 2.98 5.51
C ARG A 401 -8.33 2.68 4.62
N SER A 402 -8.40 1.63 3.81
CA SER A 402 -7.36 1.33 2.82
C SER A 402 -7.25 2.46 1.79
N LEU A 403 -8.37 2.98 1.28
CA LEU A 403 -8.40 4.12 0.38
C LEU A 403 -7.79 5.37 1.04
N SER A 404 -8.17 5.67 2.29
CA SER A 404 -7.65 6.81 3.04
C SER A 404 -6.13 6.71 3.24
N SER A 405 -5.62 5.52 3.53
CA SER A 405 -4.17 5.28 3.63
C SER A 405 -3.42 5.54 2.32
N LYS A 406 -4.07 5.31 1.16
CA LYS A 406 -3.49 5.55 -0.17
C LYS A 406 -3.59 7.02 -0.59
N ALA A 407 -4.73 7.64 -0.34
CA ALA A 407 -5.04 9.00 -0.81
C ALA A 407 -4.51 10.10 0.14
N GLY A 408 -4.31 9.77 1.42
CA GLY A 408 -3.84 10.73 2.42
C GLY A 408 -4.97 11.54 3.07
N SER A 409 -4.59 12.48 3.92
CA SER A 409 -5.51 13.25 4.80
C SER A 409 -6.43 14.25 4.08
N SER A 410 -6.21 14.49 2.79
CA SER A 410 -7.08 15.37 1.99
C SER A 410 -8.25 14.65 1.33
N LEU A 411 -8.36 13.33 1.52
CA LEU A 411 -9.44 12.53 0.96
C LEU A 411 -10.80 13.00 1.48
N ILE A 412 -11.72 13.26 0.56
CA ILE A 412 -13.13 13.53 0.86
C ILE A 412 -13.89 12.21 0.80
N ILE A 413 -14.53 11.83 1.90
CA ILE A 413 -15.44 10.68 1.95
C ILE A 413 -16.82 11.17 2.31
N THR A 414 -17.79 10.98 1.42
CA THR A 414 -19.21 11.24 1.70
C THR A 414 -20.03 9.96 1.59
N MET A 415 -21.19 9.95 2.18
CA MET A 415 -22.14 8.84 2.13
C MET A 415 -23.55 9.38 1.94
N ALA A 416 -24.37 8.68 1.15
CA ALA A 416 -25.77 9.05 0.90
C ALA A 416 -26.74 7.90 1.25
N PRO A 417 -26.80 7.47 2.51
CA PRO A 417 -27.72 6.42 2.93
C PRO A 417 -29.18 6.83 2.78
N GLN A 418 -30.05 5.86 2.58
CA GLN A 418 -31.49 6.04 2.74
C GLN A 418 -31.84 6.27 4.23
N THR A 419 -33.02 6.83 4.53
CA THR A 419 -33.44 7.07 5.92
C THR A 419 -33.46 5.80 6.76
N ILE A 420 -33.88 4.67 6.18
CA ILE A 420 -33.94 3.39 6.86
C ILE A 420 -32.56 2.88 7.32
N ASP A 421 -31.51 3.19 6.57
CA ASP A 421 -30.13 2.78 6.87
C ASP A 421 -29.54 3.51 8.09
N MET A 422 -30.18 4.62 8.51
CA MET A 422 -29.70 5.45 9.61
C MET A 422 -30.63 5.41 10.84
N GLN A 423 -31.60 4.47 10.88
CA GLN A 423 -32.52 4.30 12.02
C GLN A 423 -31.89 3.66 13.24
N SER A 424 -30.80 2.90 13.08
CA SER A 424 -30.07 2.26 14.16
C SER A 424 -28.57 2.27 13.92
N THR A 425 -27.78 2.47 14.97
CA THR A 425 -26.31 2.40 14.92
C THR A 425 -25.79 1.01 14.53
N SER A 426 -26.63 -0.02 14.56
CA SER A 426 -26.31 -1.38 14.08
C SER A 426 -26.53 -1.57 12.58
N ASN A 427 -27.20 -0.65 11.91
CA ASN A 427 -27.40 -0.70 10.45
C ASN A 427 -26.06 -0.48 9.72
N GLY A 428 -25.86 -1.17 8.61
CA GLY A 428 -24.58 -1.22 7.91
C GLY A 428 -23.96 0.15 7.58
N TYR A 429 -24.78 1.09 7.11
CA TYR A 429 -24.33 2.45 6.82
C TYR A 429 -23.95 3.21 8.08
N PHE A 430 -24.82 3.21 9.09
CA PHE A 430 -24.56 3.94 10.32
C PHE A 430 -23.31 3.39 11.03
N GLN A 431 -23.20 2.07 11.11
CA GLN A 431 -22.03 1.41 11.69
C GLN A 431 -20.73 1.74 10.91
N THR A 432 -20.80 1.75 9.56
CA THR A 432 -19.65 2.16 8.74
C THR A 432 -19.27 3.60 9.02
N ALA A 433 -20.23 4.52 9.03
CA ALA A 433 -19.99 5.95 9.30
C ALA A 433 -19.31 6.16 10.67
N LEU A 434 -19.76 5.46 11.71
CA LEU A 434 -19.14 5.49 13.04
C LEU A 434 -17.74 4.91 13.05
N ASN A 435 -17.53 3.78 12.34
CA ASN A 435 -16.23 3.12 12.26
C ASN A 435 -15.16 3.96 11.55
N ILE A 436 -15.56 4.86 10.64
CA ILE A 436 -14.65 5.74 9.89
C ILE A 436 -14.79 7.22 10.28
N LYS A 437 -15.39 7.51 11.42
CA LYS A 437 -15.68 8.87 11.88
C LYS A 437 -14.49 9.82 11.84
N ASP A 438 -13.30 9.30 12.07
CA ASP A 438 -12.03 10.04 12.02
C ASP A 438 -11.60 10.47 10.60
N ILE A 439 -12.15 9.85 9.55
CA ILE A 439 -11.85 10.15 8.14
C ILE A 439 -13.09 10.51 7.32
N LEU A 440 -14.27 10.45 7.90
CA LEU A 440 -15.55 10.76 7.25
C LEU A 440 -15.76 12.28 7.14
N THR A 441 -16.11 12.76 5.95
CA THR A 441 -16.40 14.17 5.71
C THR A 441 -17.86 14.52 6.03
N VAL A 442 -18.83 13.80 5.46
CA VAL A 442 -20.26 14.02 5.69
C VAL A 442 -21.12 12.83 5.28
N VAL A 443 -22.18 12.58 6.03
CA VAL A 443 -23.34 11.74 5.66
C VAL A 443 -24.46 12.65 5.20
N ASN A 444 -24.79 12.57 3.92
CA ASN A 444 -25.90 13.28 3.28
C ASN A 444 -27.10 12.34 3.14
N MET A 445 -27.76 12.01 4.25
CA MET A 445 -28.90 11.09 4.23
C MET A 445 -29.99 11.55 3.25
N GLN A 446 -30.59 10.62 2.50
CA GLN A 446 -31.65 10.89 1.52
C GLN A 446 -33.01 10.96 2.22
N TYR A 447 -33.55 12.18 2.45
CA TYR A 447 -34.85 12.41 3.12
C TYR A 447 -36.04 12.34 2.16
N TYR A 448 -35.91 11.64 1.06
CA TYR A 448 -36.93 11.45 0.02
C TYR A 448 -37.13 9.95 -0.26
N ASN A 449 -38.20 9.58 -0.98
CA ASN A 449 -38.59 8.19 -1.25
C ASN A 449 -38.69 7.31 0.01
N SER A 450 -39.02 7.91 1.15
CA SER A 450 -38.84 7.30 2.48
C SER A 450 -40.16 7.06 3.24
N GLY A 451 -41.27 7.66 2.82
CA GLY A 451 -42.55 7.54 3.50
C GLY A 451 -42.56 8.16 4.89
N SER A 452 -42.81 7.34 5.92
CA SER A 452 -42.84 7.77 7.33
C SER A 452 -41.83 6.96 8.14
N MET A 453 -41.09 7.63 9.04
CA MET A 453 -40.02 7.01 9.86
C MET A 453 -40.11 7.50 11.31
N LEU A 454 -39.52 6.75 12.23
CA LEU A 454 -39.31 7.16 13.61
C LEU A 454 -38.28 8.29 13.69
N GLY A 455 -38.57 9.32 14.47
CA GLY A 455 -37.58 10.30 14.90
C GLY A 455 -36.81 9.87 16.15
N CYS A 456 -35.82 10.64 16.56
CA CYS A 456 -35.04 10.37 17.77
C CYS A 456 -35.85 10.41 19.09
N ASP A 457 -37.02 11.03 19.06
CA ASP A 457 -37.97 11.07 20.18
C ASP A 457 -38.97 9.88 20.18
N GLY A 458 -38.80 8.92 19.27
CA GLY A 458 -39.67 7.75 19.11
C GLY A 458 -41.04 8.03 18.49
N LYS A 459 -41.31 9.23 18.00
CA LYS A 459 -42.53 9.55 17.26
C LYS A 459 -42.35 9.34 15.77
N VAL A 460 -43.44 9.09 15.07
CA VAL A 460 -43.47 8.90 13.62
C VAL A 460 -43.65 10.26 12.94
N TYR A 461 -42.76 10.52 11.96
CA TYR A 461 -42.80 11.70 11.10
C TYR A 461 -42.89 11.28 9.65
N SER A 462 -43.66 12.06 8.86
CA SER A 462 -43.81 11.80 7.42
C SER A 462 -42.90 12.72 6.60
N GLN A 463 -42.34 12.18 5.52
CA GLN A 463 -41.53 12.96 4.60
C GLN A 463 -42.24 14.20 4.07
N GLY A 464 -41.49 15.20 3.65
CA GLY A 464 -42.07 16.46 3.14
C GLY A 464 -42.27 17.53 4.18
N SER A 465 -41.81 17.38 5.41
CA SER A 465 -41.98 18.35 6.51
C SER A 465 -40.64 18.71 7.18
N VAL A 466 -40.60 19.88 7.84
CA VAL A 466 -39.47 20.28 8.69
C VAL A 466 -39.22 19.25 9.78
N ASP A 467 -40.31 18.75 10.40
CA ASP A 467 -40.21 17.75 11.48
C ASP A 467 -39.52 16.46 11.03
N PHE A 468 -39.84 15.97 9.84
CA PHE A 468 -39.17 14.76 9.29
C PHE A 468 -37.67 14.99 9.12
N LEU A 469 -37.27 16.13 8.55
CA LEU A 469 -35.87 16.46 8.33
C LEU A 469 -35.11 16.55 9.66
N THR A 470 -35.69 17.26 10.63
CA THR A 470 -35.00 17.56 11.90
C THR A 470 -35.00 16.37 12.87
N ALA A 471 -36.11 15.61 12.97
CA ALA A 471 -36.21 14.47 13.86
C ALA A 471 -35.35 13.29 13.40
N LEU A 472 -35.16 13.10 12.09
CA LEU A 472 -34.27 12.04 11.57
C LEU A 472 -32.81 12.47 11.57
N ALA A 473 -32.51 13.76 11.33
CA ALA A 473 -31.13 14.26 11.52
C ALA A 473 -30.67 14.09 12.98
N CYS A 474 -31.59 14.27 13.93
CA CYS A 474 -31.35 14.07 15.36
C CYS A 474 -30.84 12.63 15.66
N ILE A 475 -31.36 11.61 14.98
CA ILE A 475 -30.89 10.22 15.17
C ILE A 475 -29.39 10.11 14.88
N GLN A 476 -28.92 10.70 13.79
CA GLN A 476 -27.50 10.69 13.41
C GLN A 476 -26.64 11.45 14.43
N LEU A 477 -27.11 12.62 14.86
CA LEU A 477 -26.43 13.51 15.80
C LEU A 477 -26.33 12.91 17.21
N GLU A 478 -27.40 12.30 17.69
CA GLU A 478 -27.44 11.63 19.00
C GLU A 478 -26.81 10.23 18.94
N GLY A 479 -26.84 9.59 17.77
CA GLY A 479 -26.21 8.31 17.51
C GLY A 479 -24.68 8.35 17.39
N GLY A 480 -24.08 9.56 17.48
CA GLY A 480 -22.63 9.71 17.66
C GLY A 480 -21.87 10.36 16.50
N LEU A 481 -22.50 10.76 15.40
CA LEU A 481 -21.84 11.58 14.38
C LEU A 481 -21.63 13.00 14.89
N ALA A 482 -20.52 13.62 14.49
CA ALA A 482 -20.31 15.03 14.77
C ALA A 482 -21.27 15.88 13.90
N PRO A 483 -21.76 17.03 14.38
CA PRO A 483 -22.61 17.90 13.54
C PRO A 483 -22.00 18.23 12.18
N SER A 484 -20.69 18.45 12.14
CA SER A 484 -19.95 18.66 10.89
C SER A 484 -19.93 17.45 9.94
N GLN A 485 -20.49 16.31 10.35
CA GLN A 485 -20.61 15.10 9.55
C GLN A 485 -22.05 14.77 9.14
N VAL A 486 -23.00 15.67 9.39
CA VAL A 486 -24.43 15.47 9.08
C VAL A 486 -24.90 16.54 8.10
N GLY A 487 -25.46 16.09 6.96
CA GLY A 487 -26.08 16.92 5.93
C GLY A 487 -27.49 16.45 5.58
N LEU A 488 -28.34 17.38 5.10
CA LEU A 488 -29.71 17.10 4.70
C LEU A 488 -29.81 16.88 3.18
N GLY A 489 -30.11 15.66 2.73
CA GLY A 489 -30.21 15.31 1.31
C GLY A 489 -31.63 15.38 0.76
N LEU A 490 -31.88 16.25 -0.23
CA LEU A 490 -33.22 16.50 -0.80
C LEU A 490 -33.15 16.55 -2.33
N PRO A 491 -34.27 16.22 -3.05
CA PRO A 491 -34.34 16.43 -4.49
C PRO A 491 -34.38 17.93 -4.82
N ALA A 492 -33.71 18.35 -5.91
CA ALA A 492 -33.70 19.75 -6.36
C ALA A 492 -35.04 20.19 -6.96
N SER A 493 -35.85 19.25 -7.45
CA SER A 493 -37.16 19.51 -8.05
C SER A 493 -38.12 18.35 -7.82
N THR A 494 -39.40 18.56 -8.08
CA THR A 494 -40.44 17.49 -8.03
C THR A 494 -40.18 16.33 -9.00
N ARG A 495 -39.31 16.49 -9.99
CA ARG A 495 -38.94 15.47 -10.97
C ARG A 495 -37.66 14.73 -10.57
N GLY A 496 -36.97 15.16 -9.52
CA GLY A 496 -35.71 14.55 -9.06
C GLY A 496 -35.90 13.28 -8.26
N ALA A 497 -37.10 13.01 -7.72
CA ALA A 497 -37.43 11.82 -6.96
C ALA A 497 -38.89 11.47 -7.10
N GLY A 498 -39.24 10.23 -6.76
CA GLY A 498 -40.63 9.74 -6.80
C GLY A 498 -41.50 10.36 -5.74
N SER A 499 -40.92 10.77 -4.60
CA SER A 499 -41.63 11.41 -3.48
C SER A 499 -40.66 12.15 -2.55
N GLY A 500 -41.17 12.97 -1.64
CA GLY A 500 -40.36 13.63 -0.61
C GLY A 500 -39.73 14.96 -1.04
N TYR A 501 -40.04 15.47 -2.23
CA TYR A 501 -39.63 16.84 -2.57
C TYR A 501 -40.21 17.84 -1.57
N VAL A 502 -39.38 18.80 -1.17
CA VAL A 502 -39.77 19.96 -0.37
C VAL A 502 -39.27 21.25 -1.01
N SER A 503 -39.98 22.34 -0.79
CA SER A 503 -39.48 23.64 -1.23
C SER A 503 -38.17 24.01 -0.54
N PRO A 504 -37.29 24.78 -1.16
CA PRO A 504 -36.06 25.26 -0.54
C PRO A 504 -36.26 25.93 0.83
N SER A 505 -37.40 26.56 1.06
CA SER A 505 -37.72 27.18 2.34
C SER A 505 -37.88 26.16 3.49
N ILE A 506 -38.41 24.97 3.20
CA ILE A 506 -38.51 23.90 4.21
C ILE A 506 -37.13 23.38 4.56
N VAL A 507 -36.21 23.23 3.57
CA VAL A 507 -34.82 22.88 3.82
C VAL A 507 -34.14 23.91 4.73
N ASN A 508 -34.29 25.19 4.40
CA ASN A 508 -33.71 26.29 5.17
C ASN A 508 -34.29 26.35 6.60
N ASN A 509 -35.62 26.15 6.77
CA ASN A 509 -36.24 26.07 8.08
C ASN A 509 -35.70 24.88 8.92
N ALA A 510 -35.47 23.71 8.31
CA ALA A 510 -34.90 22.57 9.00
C ALA A 510 -33.43 22.84 9.43
N LEU A 511 -32.65 23.48 8.57
CA LEU A 511 -31.29 23.92 8.90
C LEU A 511 -31.29 24.94 10.06
N ASP A 512 -32.18 25.92 10.04
CA ASP A 512 -32.33 26.91 11.13
C ASP A 512 -32.80 26.25 12.43
N CYS A 513 -33.71 25.27 12.34
CA CYS A 513 -34.17 24.53 13.50
C CYS A 513 -32.99 23.77 14.16
N LEU A 514 -32.20 23.05 13.38
CA LEU A 514 -31.06 22.29 13.89
C LEU A 514 -29.92 23.17 14.40
N THR A 515 -29.67 24.32 13.76
CA THR A 515 -28.49 25.15 14.09
C THR A 515 -28.79 26.26 15.08
N LYS A 516 -30.03 26.81 15.09
CA LYS A 516 -30.45 28.04 15.82
C LYS A 516 -31.66 27.81 16.70
N ALA A 517 -32.31 26.63 16.67
CA ALA A 517 -33.62 26.36 17.31
C ALA A 517 -34.75 27.33 16.87
N THR A 518 -34.66 27.84 15.64
CA THR A 518 -35.68 28.74 15.03
C THR A 518 -36.33 28.03 13.85
N ASN A 519 -37.52 28.43 13.45
CA ASN A 519 -38.28 27.88 12.33
C ASN A 519 -38.57 26.37 12.44
N CYS A 520 -38.56 25.83 13.65
CA CYS A 520 -38.92 24.44 13.90
C CYS A 520 -40.41 24.20 13.69
N GLY A 521 -40.77 22.97 13.35
CA GLY A 521 -42.12 22.46 13.40
C GLY A 521 -42.55 22.08 14.84
N SER A 522 -43.24 20.96 14.95
CA SER A 522 -43.62 20.35 16.25
C SER A 522 -42.44 19.68 16.94
N PHE A 523 -41.49 19.14 16.18
CA PHE A 523 -40.24 18.59 16.70
C PHE A 523 -39.25 19.72 16.98
N LYS A 524 -38.61 19.66 18.15
CA LYS A 524 -37.52 20.57 18.54
C LYS A 524 -36.35 19.71 19.04
N PRO A 525 -35.14 19.88 18.49
CA PRO A 525 -33.98 19.18 18.99
C PRO A 525 -33.69 19.60 20.44
N SER A 526 -33.11 18.69 21.24
CA SER A 526 -32.74 18.90 22.64
C SER A 526 -31.69 20.01 22.83
N ARG A 527 -30.93 20.30 21.79
CA ARG A 527 -29.89 21.33 21.70
C ARG A 527 -29.70 21.80 20.27
N THR A 528 -28.99 22.89 20.07
CA THR A 528 -28.58 23.37 18.75
C THR A 528 -27.28 22.71 18.30
N TYR A 529 -27.09 22.62 17.00
CA TYR A 529 -25.93 22.03 16.33
C TYR A 529 -25.31 23.03 15.34
N PRO A 530 -24.66 24.11 15.83
CA PRO A 530 -24.17 25.21 14.98
C PRO A 530 -23.06 24.78 14.00
N ASP A 531 -22.49 23.57 14.16
CA ASP A 531 -21.49 23.01 13.26
C ASP A 531 -22.08 22.02 12.23
N LEU A 532 -23.42 21.97 12.04
CA LEU A 532 -24.07 21.10 11.06
C LEU A 532 -23.47 21.32 9.67
N ARG A 533 -23.12 20.24 8.94
CA ARG A 533 -22.41 20.38 7.66
C ARG A 533 -23.20 21.18 6.62
N GLY A 534 -24.50 20.96 6.47
CA GLY A 534 -25.30 21.68 5.51
C GLY A 534 -26.32 20.83 4.78
N ALA A 535 -26.32 20.89 3.45
CA ALA A 535 -27.30 20.20 2.63
C ALA A 535 -26.73 19.57 1.37
N MET A 536 -27.46 18.60 0.84
CA MET A 536 -27.16 17.93 -0.43
C MET A 536 -28.39 17.94 -1.34
N THR A 537 -28.16 17.92 -2.64
CA THR A 537 -29.27 17.73 -3.58
C THR A 537 -29.00 16.69 -4.68
N TRP A 538 -30.03 15.95 -4.99
CA TRP A 538 -30.19 15.16 -6.21
C TRP A 538 -31.08 15.94 -7.18
N SER A 539 -30.61 16.60 -8.21
CA SER A 539 -29.23 16.72 -8.66
C SER A 539 -28.98 18.13 -9.18
N THR A 540 -27.75 18.49 -9.47
CA THR A 540 -27.40 19.78 -10.13
C THR A 540 -28.10 19.92 -11.47
N ASN A 541 -28.30 18.81 -12.20
CA ASN A 541 -29.01 18.74 -13.47
C ASN A 541 -30.51 19.05 -13.31
N TRP A 542 -31.15 18.48 -12.30
CA TRP A 542 -32.55 18.79 -11.96
C TRP A 542 -32.71 20.20 -11.40
N ASP A 543 -31.71 20.70 -10.67
CA ASP A 543 -31.70 22.12 -10.22
C ASP A 543 -31.61 23.06 -11.42
N ALA A 544 -30.72 22.79 -12.38
CA ALA A 544 -30.61 23.57 -13.62
C ALA A 544 -31.90 23.51 -14.46
N THR A 545 -32.57 22.36 -14.52
CA THR A 545 -33.88 22.20 -15.15
C THR A 545 -34.94 23.12 -14.49
N ALA A 546 -34.84 23.32 -13.19
CA ALA A 546 -35.70 24.18 -12.39
C ALA A 546 -35.21 25.65 -12.28
N GLY A 547 -34.31 26.08 -13.15
CA GLY A 547 -33.74 27.43 -13.17
C GLY A 547 -32.83 27.73 -11.98
N ASN A 548 -32.20 26.71 -11.40
CA ASN A 548 -31.28 26.77 -10.25
C ASN A 548 -31.99 27.30 -8.97
N ALA A 549 -33.27 27.02 -8.84
CA ALA A 549 -34.07 27.54 -7.72
C ALA A 549 -33.58 26.97 -6.38
N TRP A 550 -33.15 25.70 -6.36
CA TRP A 550 -32.67 25.07 -5.15
C TRP A 550 -31.32 25.65 -4.72
N SER A 551 -30.32 25.68 -5.59
CA SER A 551 -28.99 26.18 -5.25
C SER A 551 -28.99 27.69 -4.93
N ASN A 552 -29.80 28.49 -5.63
CA ASN A 552 -29.93 29.94 -5.38
C ASN A 552 -30.56 30.26 -4.01
N ALA A 553 -31.40 29.37 -3.47
CA ALA A 553 -32.05 29.57 -2.18
C ALA A 553 -31.34 28.90 -1.01
N VAL A 554 -30.89 27.64 -1.21
CA VAL A 554 -30.26 26.82 -0.14
C VAL A 554 -28.78 27.15 0.01
N GLY A 555 -28.07 27.40 -1.10
CA GLY A 555 -26.64 27.66 -1.07
C GLY A 555 -26.24 28.82 -0.19
N PRO A 556 -26.72 30.04 -0.45
CA PRO A 556 -26.43 31.21 0.40
C PRO A 556 -26.90 31.04 1.85
N HIS A 557 -28.00 30.31 2.08
CA HIS A 557 -28.49 30.01 3.43
C HIS A 557 -27.53 29.11 4.20
N VAL A 558 -27.07 28.03 3.58
CA VAL A 558 -26.05 27.10 4.15
C VAL A 558 -24.76 27.86 4.47
N HIS A 559 -24.25 28.66 3.54
CA HIS A 559 -23.02 29.43 3.75
C HIS A 559 -23.17 30.54 4.82
N GLY A 560 -24.39 30.95 5.14
CA GLY A 560 -24.73 31.94 6.19
C GLY A 560 -25.08 31.33 7.55
N LEU A 561 -24.97 30.01 7.73
CA LEU A 561 -25.20 29.35 9.02
C LEU A 561 -24.13 29.78 10.06
N PRO A 562 -24.43 29.69 11.39
CA PRO A 562 -23.56 30.23 12.45
C PRO A 562 -22.20 29.56 12.61
#